data_a805aa25d2072930c740c243fa0fd815
#
_entry.id   a805aa25d2072930c740c243fa0fd815
#
_cell.length_a   1.000
_cell.length_b   1.000
_cell.length_c   1.000
_cell.angle_alpha   90.00
_cell.angle_beta   90.00
_cell.angle_gamma   90.00
#
_symmetry.space_group_name_H-M   'P 1'
#
loop_
_entity.id
_entity.type
_entity.pdbx_description
1 polymer ?
#
loop_
_entity_poly.entity_id
_entity_poly.type
_entity_poly.pdbx_seq_one_letter_code
_entity_poly.pdbx_strand_id
1 'polypeptide(L)'
;EKVNVGIVQLVEHEALDAANKGFVDGLASKGYKEGQNITFDKQNAQADQSNLQNIAHRFVNNKVDLICAIATPAAQTVANVTSDIPIVATAVTDYKTAKLVKDDAKPGTNVTGTTDMNPVAEQLDLLLKLVPNAKTIGTIYCSSEVNSQLQVELLKKAAAAKGITVKEATVSTVNDIQQAARSLAGDVQAVYVPTDNVLASAIPTLISVTE
;
A
#
# COMPACT_ATOMS: atom_id res chain seq x y z
N GLU A 1 -8.64 32.17 -6.82
CA GLU A 1 -7.72 31.70 -5.74
C GLU A 1 -7.10 30.38 -6.17
N LYS A 2 -5.80 30.20 -5.97
CA LYS A 2 -5.08 29.02 -6.42
C LYS A 2 -5.07 27.96 -5.33
N VAL A 3 -5.48 26.75 -5.64
CA VAL A 3 -5.50 25.63 -4.69
C VAL A 3 -4.12 24.98 -4.62
N ASN A 4 -3.61 24.73 -3.41
CA ASN A 4 -2.32 24.08 -3.18
C ASN A 4 -2.54 22.67 -2.62
N VAL A 5 -2.03 21.67 -3.32
CA VAL A 5 -2.21 20.26 -2.95
C VAL A 5 -0.84 19.61 -2.71
N GLY A 6 -0.69 18.98 -1.55
CA GLY A 6 0.44 18.10 -1.30
C GLY A 6 0.11 16.67 -1.72
N ILE A 7 0.98 16.04 -2.49
CA ILE A 7 0.87 14.61 -2.83
C ILE A 7 2.07 13.88 -2.23
N VAL A 8 1.82 12.91 -1.37
CA VAL A 8 2.84 12.03 -0.84
C VAL A 8 2.60 10.60 -1.31
N GLN A 9 3.59 10.05 -1.97
CA GLN A 9 3.64 8.66 -2.42
C GLN A 9 4.67 7.90 -1.58
N LEU A 10 4.30 6.73 -1.08
CA LEU A 10 5.18 5.93 -0.23
C LEU A 10 6.49 5.56 -0.93
N VAL A 11 6.38 5.06 -2.15
CA VAL A 11 7.51 4.55 -2.95
C VAL A 11 7.13 4.56 -4.42
N GLU A 12 8.10 4.56 -5.31
CA GLU A 12 7.87 4.43 -6.74
C GLU A 12 7.68 2.96 -7.13
N HIS A 13 6.55 2.65 -7.72
CA HIS A 13 6.26 1.47 -8.53
C HIS A 13 5.04 1.75 -9.40
N GLU A 14 4.84 0.94 -10.45
CA GLU A 14 3.85 1.22 -11.50
C GLU A 14 2.44 1.50 -10.97
N ALA A 15 1.97 0.74 -9.98
CA ALA A 15 0.61 0.90 -9.47
C ALA A 15 0.43 2.23 -8.71
N LEU A 16 1.41 2.64 -7.89
CA LEU A 16 1.35 3.91 -7.18
C LEU A 16 1.56 5.10 -8.11
N ASP A 17 2.43 4.97 -9.11
CA ASP A 17 2.64 6.00 -10.14
C ASP A 17 1.34 6.23 -10.93
N ALA A 18 0.65 5.15 -11.30
CA ALA A 18 -0.66 5.22 -11.97
C ALA A 18 -1.73 5.89 -11.10
N ALA A 19 -1.77 5.56 -9.79
CA ALA A 19 -2.69 6.19 -8.84
C ALA A 19 -2.44 7.69 -8.71
N ASN A 20 -1.18 8.10 -8.62
CA ASN A 20 -0.76 9.50 -8.58
C ASN A 20 -1.21 10.25 -9.85
N LYS A 21 -0.89 9.70 -11.02
CA LYS A 21 -1.32 10.25 -12.29
C LYS A 21 -2.84 10.35 -12.37
N GLY A 22 -3.55 9.31 -11.97
CA GLY A 22 -5.01 9.28 -11.99
C GLY A 22 -5.66 10.35 -11.11
N PHE A 23 -5.08 10.63 -9.95
CA PHE A 23 -5.54 11.72 -9.09
C PHE A 23 -5.41 13.08 -9.78
N VAL A 24 -4.26 13.37 -10.37
CA VAL A 24 -4.00 14.63 -11.09
C VAL A 24 -4.92 14.75 -12.32
N ASP A 25 -5.04 13.69 -13.11
CA ASP A 25 -5.89 13.66 -14.31
C ASP A 25 -7.38 13.83 -13.94
N GLY A 26 -7.80 13.20 -12.84
CA GLY A 26 -9.17 13.34 -12.32
C GLY A 26 -9.52 14.79 -11.97
N LEU A 27 -8.61 15.48 -11.28
CA LEU A 27 -8.76 16.91 -10.98
C LEU A 27 -8.78 17.76 -12.24
N ALA A 28 -7.92 17.46 -13.21
CA ALA A 28 -7.89 18.18 -14.49
C ALA A 28 -9.21 18.04 -15.26
N SER A 29 -9.84 16.85 -15.22
CA SER A 29 -11.15 16.60 -15.83
C SER A 29 -12.29 17.40 -15.19
N LYS A 30 -12.08 17.84 -13.94
CA LYS A 30 -13.03 18.71 -13.20
C LYS A 30 -12.66 20.21 -13.30
N GLY A 31 -11.68 20.56 -14.13
CA GLY A 31 -11.29 21.94 -14.37
C GLY A 31 -10.14 22.45 -13.51
N TYR A 32 -9.55 21.59 -12.65
CA TYR A 32 -8.38 21.94 -11.83
C TYR A 32 -7.11 21.58 -12.59
N LYS A 33 -6.51 22.57 -13.27
CA LYS A 33 -5.35 22.36 -14.15
C LYS A 33 -4.09 22.92 -13.53
N GLU A 34 -3.05 22.10 -13.44
CA GLU A 34 -1.75 22.50 -12.91
C GLU A 34 -1.19 23.72 -13.65
N GLY A 35 -0.67 24.68 -12.90
CA GLY A 35 -0.15 25.95 -13.43
C GLY A 35 -1.23 27.01 -13.67
N GLN A 36 -2.51 26.66 -13.72
CA GLN A 36 -3.61 27.61 -13.89
C GLN A 36 -4.26 27.97 -12.54
N ASN A 37 -4.97 27.03 -11.94
CA ASN A 37 -5.74 27.22 -10.72
C ASN A 37 -5.42 26.22 -9.59
N ILE A 38 -4.49 25.31 -9.81
CA ILE A 38 -4.00 24.34 -8.82
C ILE A 38 -2.48 24.18 -8.94
N THR A 39 -1.84 23.93 -7.80
CA THR A 39 -0.43 23.53 -7.74
C THR A 39 -0.29 22.24 -6.95
N PHE A 40 0.64 21.40 -7.36
CA PHE A 40 0.96 20.15 -6.69
C PHE A 40 2.39 20.18 -6.14
N ASP A 41 2.54 19.93 -4.83
CA ASP A 41 3.83 19.60 -4.21
C ASP A 41 3.92 18.07 -4.15
N LYS A 42 4.57 17.48 -5.14
CA LYS A 42 4.67 16.01 -5.30
C LYS A 42 5.92 15.50 -4.62
N GLN A 43 5.75 14.62 -3.64
CA GLN A 43 6.85 14.05 -2.85
C GLN A 43 6.78 12.52 -2.86
N ASN A 44 7.96 11.89 -2.93
CA ASN A 44 8.14 10.45 -2.81
C ASN A 44 8.98 10.15 -1.57
N ALA A 45 8.49 9.31 -0.69
CA ALA A 45 9.14 8.97 0.57
C ALA A 45 10.21 7.88 0.44
N GLN A 46 10.31 7.20 -0.70
CA GLN A 46 11.28 6.13 -0.94
C GLN A 46 11.20 4.99 0.10
N ALA A 47 9.98 4.66 0.53
CA ALA A 47 9.68 3.67 1.58
C ALA A 47 10.35 3.96 2.94
N ASP A 48 10.74 5.20 3.19
CA ASP A 48 11.41 5.61 4.44
C ASP A 48 10.47 6.38 5.35
N GLN A 49 10.36 5.93 6.61
CA GLN A 49 9.45 6.54 7.59
C GLN A 49 9.86 7.97 7.97
N SER A 50 11.14 8.25 8.03
CA SER A 50 11.63 9.60 8.33
C SER A 50 11.30 10.58 7.20
N ASN A 51 11.41 10.13 5.95
CA ASN A 51 10.99 10.91 4.79
C ASN A 51 9.48 11.19 4.83
N LEU A 52 8.65 10.18 5.16
CA LEU A 52 7.20 10.37 5.32
C LEU A 52 6.90 11.46 6.36
N GLN A 53 7.55 11.42 7.52
CA GLN A 53 7.38 12.43 8.57
C GLN A 53 7.78 13.83 8.08
N ASN A 54 8.92 13.95 7.42
CA ASN A 54 9.40 15.22 6.90
C ASN A 54 8.45 15.79 5.84
N ILE A 55 7.93 14.95 4.95
CA ILE A 55 6.96 15.35 3.92
C ILE A 55 5.65 15.82 4.56
N ALA A 56 5.14 15.07 5.55
CA ALA A 56 3.92 15.46 6.25
C ALA A 56 4.06 16.83 6.92
N HIS A 57 5.16 17.07 7.63
CA HIS A 57 5.45 18.37 8.24
C HIS A 57 5.63 19.49 7.20
N ARG A 58 6.26 19.19 6.06
CA ARG A 58 6.38 20.12 4.94
C ARG A 58 5.00 20.61 4.48
N PHE A 59 4.06 19.70 4.28
CA PHE A 59 2.70 20.06 3.84
C PHE A 59 1.96 20.90 4.86
N VAL A 60 2.07 20.58 6.15
CA VAL A 60 1.46 21.36 7.22
C VAL A 60 2.08 22.75 7.31
N ASN A 61 3.41 22.86 7.26
CA ASN A 61 4.12 24.14 7.31
C ASN A 61 3.80 25.03 6.09
N ASN A 62 3.64 24.43 4.93
CA ASN A 62 3.25 25.13 3.69
C ASN A 62 1.76 25.44 3.62
N LYS A 63 0.97 25.01 4.61
CA LYS A 63 -0.48 25.24 4.70
C LYS A 63 -1.21 24.84 3.42
N VAL A 64 -0.93 23.64 2.91
CA VAL A 64 -1.63 23.13 1.74
C VAL A 64 -3.13 22.98 2.04
N ASP A 65 -3.96 23.13 1.00
CA ASP A 65 -5.42 23.08 1.14
C ASP A 65 -5.95 21.65 1.19
N LEU A 66 -5.18 20.69 0.63
CA LEU A 66 -5.53 19.28 0.55
C LEU A 66 -4.26 18.45 0.51
N ILE A 67 -4.29 17.28 1.13
CA ILE A 67 -3.26 16.26 1.00
C ILE A 67 -3.84 15.04 0.28
N CYS A 68 -3.16 14.58 -0.78
CA CYS A 68 -3.35 13.27 -1.36
C CYS A 68 -2.28 12.32 -0.81
N ALA A 69 -2.71 11.25 -0.14
CA ALA A 69 -1.81 10.25 0.41
C ALA A 69 -1.95 8.94 -0.36
N ILE A 70 -0.85 8.43 -0.88
CA ILE A 70 -0.82 7.24 -1.75
C ILE A 70 -0.08 6.12 -1.04
N ALA A 71 -0.80 5.09 -0.69
CA ALA A 71 -0.47 3.93 0.12
C ALA A 71 -0.71 4.11 1.63
N THR A 72 -0.93 3.00 2.32
CA THR A 72 -1.32 2.97 3.73
C THR A 72 -0.33 3.69 4.66
N PRO A 73 0.99 3.43 4.62
CA PRO A 73 1.92 4.12 5.51
C PRO A 73 1.98 5.64 5.28
N ALA A 74 1.83 6.10 4.04
CA ALA A 74 1.77 7.51 3.71
C ALA A 74 0.51 8.16 4.32
N ALA A 75 -0.65 7.52 4.17
CA ALA A 75 -1.90 8.00 4.75
C ALA A 75 -1.84 8.04 6.28
N GLN A 76 -1.30 7.00 6.91
CA GLN A 76 -1.14 6.95 8.37
C GLN A 76 -0.27 8.10 8.88
N THR A 77 0.84 8.38 8.21
CA THR A 77 1.78 9.42 8.65
C THR A 77 1.15 10.80 8.55
N VAL A 78 0.51 11.16 7.44
CA VAL A 78 -0.11 12.48 7.31
C VAL A 78 -1.31 12.64 8.25
N ALA A 79 -2.10 11.60 8.47
CA ALA A 79 -3.22 11.60 9.41
C ALA A 79 -2.76 11.79 10.87
N ASN A 80 -1.59 11.29 11.23
CA ASN A 80 -0.99 11.50 12.56
C ASN A 80 -0.43 12.90 12.76
N VAL A 81 -0.08 13.60 11.69
CA VAL A 81 0.53 14.94 11.76
C VAL A 81 -0.54 16.05 11.72
N THR A 82 -1.65 15.85 11.03
CA THR A 82 -2.72 16.86 10.94
C THR A 82 -4.11 16.25 11.06
N SER A 83 -4.97 16.95 11.83
CA SER A 83 -6.41 16.68 11.89
C SER A 83 -7.24 17.72 11.14
N ASP A 84 -6.62 18.78 10.63
CA ASP A 84 -7.30 19.96 10.09
C ASP A 84 -7.31 19.96 8.56
N ILE A 85 -6.19 19.58 7.93
CA ILE A 85 -6.10 19.54 6.48
C ILE A 85 -6.84 18.29 5.97
N PRO A 86 -7.78 18.43 5.03
CA PRO A 86 -8.43 17.27 4.42
C PRO A 86 -7.43 16.35 3.74
N ILE A 87 -7.59 15.04 3.95
CA ILE A 87 -6.74 14.01 3.36
C ILE A 87 -7.61 13.11 2.48
N VAL A 88 -7.27 13.03 1.20
CA VAL A 88 -7.81 12.02 0.27
C VAL A 88 -6.75 10.98 0.03
N ALA A 89 -7.02 9.75 0.42
CA ALA A 89 -6.09 8.64 0.27
C ALA A 89 -6.51 7.68 -0.85
N THR A 90 -5.55 7.01 -1.44
CA THR A 90 -5.76 5.97 -2.43
C THR A 90 -4.67 4.89 -2.30
N ALA A 91 -4.87 3.73 -2.92
CA ALA A 91 -4.00 2.57 -2.74
C ALA A 91 -3.88 2.18 -1.25
N VAL A 92 -4.99 2.24 -0.53
CA VAL A 92 -5.13 1.86 0.88
C VAL A 92 -6.04 0.65 0.96
N THR A 93 -5.55 -0.43 1.55
CA THR A 93 -6.26 -1.72 1.61
C THR A 93 -7.49 -1.65 2.51
N ASP A 94 -7.34 -1.19 3.75
CA ASP A 94 -8.42 -1.11 4.73
C ASP A 94 -8.24 0.08 5.66
N TYR A 95 -9.17 1.02 5.61
CA TYR A 95 -9.09 2.28 6.34
C TYR A 95 -9.28 2.12 7.84
N LYS A 96 -10.11 1.16 8.28
CA LYS A 96 -10.36 0.89 9.70
C LYS A 96 -9.17 0.20 10.34
N THR A 97 -8.63 -0.83 9.72
CA THR A 97 -7.42 -1.53 10.18
C THR A 97 -6.22 -0.57 10.26
N ALA A 98 -6.11 0.33 9.31
CA ALA A 98 -5.07 1.37 9.30
C ALA A 98 -5.33 2.50 10.31
N LYS A 99 -6.47 2.49 11.03
CA LYS A 99 -6.90 3.52 11.99
C LYS A 99 -7.03 4.92 11.38
N LEU A 100 -7.39 4.99 10.10
CA LEU A 100 -7.58 6.24 9.37
C LEU A 100 -8.99 6.80 9.53
N VAL A 101 -9.96 5.92 9.71
CA VAL A 101 -11.37 6.26 9.87
C VAL A 101 -11.97 5.46 11.04
N LYS A 102 -13.06 5.95 11.60
CA LYS A 102 -13.86 5.25 12.62
C LYS A 102 -14.79 4.24 11.96
N ASP A 103 -15.33 4.60 10.80
CA ASP A 103 -16.23 3.79 9.99
C ASP A 103 -16.14 4.20 8.52
N ASP A 104 -16.30 3.27 7.59
CA ASP A 104 -16.15 3.55 6.17
C ASP A 104 -17.26 4.46 5.61
N ALA A 105 -18.49 4.34 6.14
CA ALA A 105 -19.62 5.17 5.72
C ALA A 105 -19.60 6.56 6.36
N LYS A 106 -19.05 6.65 7.57
CA LYS A 106 -18.92 7.88 8.34
C LYS A 106 -17.52 7.98 8.94
N PRO A 107 -16.54 8.44 8.18
CA PRO A 107 -15.13 8.43 8.60
C PRO A 107 -14.87 9.02 9.98
N GLY A 108 -15.52 10.15 10.31
CA GLY A 108 -15.36 10.80 11.62
C GLY A 108 -13.96 11.33 11.89
N THR A 109 -13.15 11.48 10.83
CA THR A 109 -11.80 12.05 10.81
C THR A 109 -11.66 12.94 9.58
N ASN A 110 -10.50 13.54 9.38
CA ASN A 110 -10.19 14.31 8.17
C ASN A 110 -9.77 13.46 6.96
N VAL A 111 -9.93 12.14 7.03
CA VAL A 111 -9.51 11.19 5.97
C VAL A 111 -10.72 10.61 5.26
N THR A 112 -10.65 10.58 3.93
CA THR A 112 -11.52 9.79 3.05
C THR A 112 -10.68 9.24 1.89
N GLY A 113 -11.26 8.37 1.07
CA GLY A 113 -10.52 7.85 -0.09
C GLY A 113 -11.16 6.63 -0.72
N THR A 114 -10.35 5.91 -1.48
CA THR A 114 -10.71 4.68 -2.19
C THR A 114 -9.90 3.50 -1.67
N THR A 115 -10.48 2.30 -1.69
CA THR A 115 -9.81 1.07 -1.29
C THR A 115 -9.31 0.28 -2.51
N ASP A 116 -8.20 -0.42 -2.33
CA ASP A 116 -7.68 -1.42 -3.26
C ASP A 116 -7.69 -2.84 -2.67
N MET A 117 -8.54 -3.09 -1.67
CA MET A 117 -8.67 -4.41 -1.06
C MET A 117 -8.94 -5.49 -2.10
N ASN A 118 -8.13 -6.55 -2.08
CA ASN A 118 -8.24 -7.70 -2.96
C ASN A 118 -9.02 -8.85 -2.32
N PRO A 119 -9.70 -9.69 -3.12
CA PRO A 119 -10.40 -10.88 -2.62
C PRO A 119 -9.41 -12.01 -2.36
N VAL A 120 -8.75 -11.99 -1.19
CA VAL A 120 -7.64 -12.90 -0.85
C VAL A 120 -8.04 -14.37 -0.92
N ALA A 121 -9.24 -14.74 -0.45
CA ALA A 121 -9.72 -16.11 -0.52
C ALA A 121 -9.86 -16.61 -1.96
N GLU A 122 -10.37 -15.78 -2.87
CA GLU A 122 -10.51 -16.11 -4.29
C GLU A 122 -9.14 -16.19 -4.99
N GLN A 123 -8.20 -15.35 -4.58
CA GLN A 123 -6.81 -15.42 -5.06
C GLN A 123 -6.15 -16.74 -4.64
N LEU A 124 -6.41 -17.22 -3.41
CA LEU A 124 -5.95 -18.54 -2.98
C LEU A 124 -6.58 -19.64 -3.83
N ASP A 125 -7.88 -19.56 -4.12
CA ASP A 125 -8.57 -20.52 -5.00
C ASP A 125 -7.92 -20.59 -6.38
N LEU A 126 -7.55 -19.43 -6.93
CA LEU A 126 -6.84 -19.36 -8.21
C LEU A 126 -5.44 -20.00 -8.11
N LEU A 127 -4.69 -19.69 -7.05
CA LEU A 127 -3.37 -20.29 -6.80
C LEU A 127 -3.46 -21.80 -6.78
N LEU A 128 -4.46 -22.37 -6.09
CA LEU A 128 -4.65 -23.82 -6.01
C LEU A 128 -5.11 -24.47 -7.32
N LYS A 129 -5.71 -23.71 -8.23
CA LYS A 129 -5.98 -24.17 -9.61
C LYS A 129 -4.70 -24.25 -10.42
N LEU A 130 -3.77 -23.31 -10.21
CA LEU A 130 -2.46 -23.28 -10.91
C LEU A 130 -1.49 -24.30 -10.32
N VAL A 131 -1.55 -24.55 -9.02
CA VAL A 131 -0.69 -25.50 -8.28
C VAL A 131 -1.58 -26.44 -7.45
N PRO A 132 -2.25 -27.43 -8.10
CA PRO A 132 -3.29 -28.24 -7.42
C PRO A 132 -2.80 -29.08 -6.24
N ASN A 133 -1.52 -29.43 -6.21
CA ASN A 133 -0.92 -30.26 -5.18
C ASN A 133 -0.24 -29.47 -4.07
N ALA A 134 -0.40 -28.14 -4.04
CA ALA A 134 0.17 -27.31 -3.00
C ALA A 134 -0.43 -27.65 -1.63
N LYS A 135 0.44 -27.92 -0.67
CA LYS A 135 0.08 -28.17 0.75
C LYS A 135 0.66 -27.09 1.66
N THR A 136 1.76 -26.48 1.24
CA THR A 136 2.42 -25.40 1.94
C THR A 136 2.64 -24.25 0.98
N ILE A 137 2.15 -23.07 1.35
CA ILE A 137 2.28 -21.82 0.60
C ILE A 137 3.18 -20.91 1.40
N GLY A 138 4.16 -20.29 0.72
CA GLY A 138 4.94 -19.21 1.30
C GLY A 138 4.24 -17.88 1.09
N THR A 139 4.48 -16.94 1.99
CA THR A 139 4.13 -15.53 1.79
C THR A 139 5.26 -14.64 2.27
N ILE A 140 5.55 -13.59 1.51
CA ILE A 140 6.60 -12.60 1.81
C ILE A 140 5.94 -11.23 1.83
N TYR A 141 6.20 -10.47 2.89
CA TYR A 141 5.64 -9.14 3.04
C TYR A 141 6.49 -8.25 3.94
N CYS A 142 6.30 -6.93 3.82
CA CYS A 142 6.95 -5.95 4.67
C CYS A 142 6.29 -5.90 6.06
N SER A 143 7.07 -6.10 7.11
CA SER A 143 6.58 -6.16 8.49
C SER A 143 6.00 -4.83 8.99
N SER A 144 6.35 -3.70 8.39
CA SER A 144 5.84 -2.38 8.77
C SER A 144 4.56 -1.97 8.03
N GLU A 145 4.08 -2.78 7.06
CA GLU A 145 2.85 -2.50 6.32
C GLU A 145 1.66 -3.24 6.93
N VAL A 146 0.80 -2.54 7.67
CA VAL A 146 -0.40 -3.14 8.29
C VAL A 146 -1.41 -3.67 7.26
N ASN A 147 -1.44 -3.08 6.07
CA ASN A 147 -2.19 -3.56 4.91
C ASN A 147 -1.76 -4.97 4.49
N SER A 148 -0.47 -5.24 4.50
CA SER A 148 0.08 -6.58 4.20
C SER A 148 -0.23 -7.58 5.31
N GLN A 149 -0.07 -7.19 6.56
CA GLN A 149 -0.41 -8.02 7.72
C GLN A 149 -1.87 -8.49 7.68
N LEU A 150 -2.82 -7.59 7.39
CA LEU A 150 -4.23 -7.94 7.26
C LEU A 150 -4.47 -8.97 6.15
N GLN A 151 -3.87 -8.77 4.99
CA GLN A 151 -4.02 -9.69 3.85
C GLN A 151 -3.44 -11.08 4.19
N VAL A 152 -2.32 -11.14 4.89
CA VAL A 152 -1.71 -12.40 5.34
C VAL A 152 -2.60 -13.11 6.36
N GLU A 153 -3.22 -12.42 7.29
CA GLU A 153 -4.19 -13.02 8.22
C GLU A 153 -5.42 -13.58 7.47
N LEU A 154 -5.93 -12.87 6.46
CA LEU A 154 -6.99 -13.37 5.60
C LEU A 154 -6.56 -14.60 4.80
N LEU A 155 -5.33 -14.61 4.27
CA LEU A 155 -4.74 -15.75 3.58
C LEU A 155 -4.65 -16.98 4.51
N LYS A 156 -4.12 -16.80 5.72
CA LYS A 156 -3.98 -17.88 6.72
C LYS A 156 -5.33 -18.48 7.07
N LYS A 157 -6.34 -17.64 7.26
CA LYS A 157 -7.71 -18.09 7.55
C LYS A 157 -8.30 -18.91 6.39
N ALA A 158 -8.17 -18.42 5.17
CA ALA A 158 -8.66 -19.12 3.97
C ALA A 158 -7.90 -20.43 3.74
N ALA A 159 -6.58 -20.45 3.95
CA ALA A 159 -5.73 -21.63 3.82
C ALA A 159 -6.06 -22.68 4.87
N ALA A 160 -6.26 -22.31 6.12
CA ALA A 160 -6.64 -23.22 7.20
C ALA A 160 -7.95 -23.96 6.90
N ALA A 161 -8.94 -23.26 6.33
CA ALA A 161 -10.21 -23.88 5.91
C ALA A 161 -10.04 -24.94 4.82
N LYS A 162 -8.92 -24.95 4.12
CA LYS A 162 -8.58 -25.89 3.04
C LYS A 162 -7.48 -26.89 3.43
N GLY A 163 -7.04 -26.88 4.69
CA GLY A 163 -5.95 -27.72 5.15
C GLY A 163 -4.58 -27.36 4.58
N ILE A 164 -4.40 -26.12 4.12
CA ILE A 164 -3.15 -25.59 3.57
C ILE A 164 -2.35 -24.87 4.67
N THR A 165 -1.06 -25.16 4.75
CA THR A 165 -0.14 -24.48 5.66
C THR A 165 0.43 -23.22 4.99
N VAL A 166 0.51 -22.13 5.74
CA VAL A 166 1.15 -20.88 5.29
C VAL A 166 2.45 -20.68 6.05
N LYS A 167 3.55 -20.56 5.33
CA LYS A 167 4.88 -20.24 5.87
C LYS A 167 5.21 -18.80 5.55
N GLU A 168 5.46 -18.01 6.58
CA GLU A 168 5.69 -16.56 6.47
C GLU A 168 7.18 -16.22 6.46
N ALA A 169 7.56 -15.24 5.64
CA ALA A 169 8.84 -14.54 5.73
C ALA A 169 8.57 -13.05 5.63
N THR A 170 9.20 -12.26 6.49
CA THR A 170 9.04 -10.80 6.51
C THR A 170 10.31 -10.11 6.06
N VAL A 171 10.13 -8.91 5.50
CA VAL A 171 11.22 -8.01 5.12
C VAL A 171 11.01 -6.65 5.79
N SER A 172 12.09 -5.91 5.99
CA SER A 172 12.03 -4.50 6.41
C SER A 172 12.29 -3.58 5.23
N THR A 173 13.14 -4.00 4.30
CA THR A 173 13.49 -3.27 3.07
C THR A 173 13.61 -4.22 1.88
N VAL A 174 13.74 -3.67 0.68
CA VAL A 174 13.95 -4.44 -0.54
C VAL A 174 15.21 -5.31 -0.49
N ASN A 175 16.21 -4.93 0.29
CA ASN A 175 17.47 -5.66 0.43
C ASN A 175 17.29 -7.04 1.10
N ASP A 176 16.22 -7.22 1.87
CA ASP A 176 15.93 -8.47 2.58
C ASP A 176 15.19 -9.50 1.72
N ILE A 177 14.64 -9.08 0.57
CA ILE A 177 13.72 -9.90 -0.25
C ILE A 177 14.39 -11.18 -0.72
N GLN A 178 15.63 -11.10 -1.22
CA GLN A 178 16.33 -12.27 -1.74
C GLN A 178 16.54 -13.34 -0.66
N GLN A 179 16.96 -12.92 0.53
CA GLN A 179 17.17 -13.85 1.65
C GLN A 179 15.84 -14.42 2.16
N ALA A 180 14.80 -13.60 2.28
CA ALA A 180 13.46 -14.04 2.67
C ALA A 180 12.90 -15.08 1.69
N ALA A 181 13.03 -14.83 0.38
CA ALA A 181 12.62 -15.77 -0.65
C ALA A 181 13.39 -17.09 -0.56
N ARG A 182 14.70 -17.05 -0.38
CA ARG A 182 15.53 -18.25 -0.21
C ARG A 182 15.17 -19.04 1.03
N SER A 183 14.72 -18.41 2.10
CA SER A 183 14.28 -19.11 3.32
C SER A 183 13.01 -19.94 3.12
N LEU A 184 12.23 -19.63 2.09
CA LEU A 184 11.02 -20.38 1.72
C LEU A 184 11.28 -21.42 0.64
N ALA A 185 12.32 -21.24 -0.16
CA ALA A 185 12.65 -22.12 -1.29
C ALA A 185 12.87 -23.56 -0.82
N GLY A 186 12.23 -24.51 -1.53
CA GLY A 186 12.27 -25.93 -1.20
C GLY A 186 11.24 -26.38 -0.15
N ASP A 187 10.71 -25.48 0.65
CA ASP A 187 9.74 -25.79 1.70
C ASP A 187 8.29 -25.53 1.27
N VAL A 188 8.09 -24.76 0.20
CA VAL A 188 6.77 -24.33 -0.27
C VAL A 188 6.60 -24.66 -1.76
N GLN A 189 5.36 -24.88 -2.20
CA GLN A 189 5.05 -25.18 -3.60
C GLN A 189 4.65 -23.91 -4.39
N ALA A 190 4.27 -22.85 -3.68
CA ALA A 190 3.92 -21.57 -4.28
C ALA A 190 4.19 -20.45 -3.29
N VAL A 191 4.36 -19.23 -3.78
CA VAL A 191 4.48 -18.02 -2.96
C VAL A 191 3.34 -17.08 -3.32
N TYR A 192 2.60 -16.66 -2.29
CA TYR A 192 1.60 -15.60 -2.35
C TYR A 192 2.22 -14.28 -1.89
N VAL A 193 2.12 -13.26 -2.70
CA VAL A 193 2.56 -11.90 -2.34
C VAL A 193 1.31 -11.03 -2.17
N PRO A 194 1.06 -10.49 -0.97
CA PRO A 194 -0.05 -9.56 -0.78
C PRO A 194 0.21 -8.25 -1.55
N THR A 195 -0.77 -7.35 -1.56
CA THR A 195 -0.59 -5.99 -2.06
C THR A 195 0.32 -5.24 -1.07
N ASP A 196 1.61 -5.38 -1.28
CA ASP A 196 2.71 -4.89 -0.45
C ASP A 196 3.60 -3.98 -1.29
N ASN A 197 3.84 -2.76 -0.81
CA ASN A 197 4.52 -1.74 -1.61
C ASN A 197 6.02 -1.98 -1.73
N VAL A 198 6.65 -2.52 -0.68
CA VAL A 198 8.08 -2.87 -0.72
C VAL A 198 8.31 -4.01 -1.68
N LEU A 199 7.49 -5.06 -1.63
CA LEU A 199 7.57 -6.19 -2.56
C LEU A 199 7.26 -5.75 -4.00
N ALA A 200 6.23 -4.93 -4.21
CA ALA A 200 5.86 -4.41 -5.52
C ALA A 200 6.99 -3.62 -6.20
N SER A 201 7.78 -2.89 -5.42
CA SER A 201 8.92 -2.12 -5.94
C SER A 201 10.11 -2.98 -6.39
N ALA A 202 10.15 -4.27 -6.03
CA ALA A 202 11.27 -5.16 -6.27
C ALA A 202 10.85 -6.60 -6.66
N ILE A 203 9.74 -6.76 -7.35
CA ILE A 203 9.25 -8.06 -7.83
C ILE A 203 10.30 -8.85 -8.63
N PRO A 204 11.11 -8.23 -9.53
CA PRO A 204 12.15 -8.97 -10.25
C PRO A 204 13.15 -9.70 -9.33
N THR A 205 13.45 -9.13 -8.15
CA THR A 205 14.32 -9.77 -7.15
C THR A 205 13.70 -11.05 -6.59
N LEU A 206 12.38 -11.01 -6.30
CA LEU A 206 11.65 -12.20 -5.85
C LEU A 206 11.62 -13.27 -6.94
N ILE A 207 11.27 -12.91 -8.17
CA ILE A 207 11.19 -13.82 -9.31
C ILE A 207 12.52 -14.53 -9.53
N SER A 208 13.65 -13.83 -9.43
CA SER A 208 14.99 -14.42 -9.61
C SER A 208 15.33 -15.56 -8.64
N VAL A 209 14.58 -15.71 -7.55
CA VAL A 209 14.75 -16.79 -6.56
C VAL A 209 13.71 -17.90 -6.74
N THR A 210 12.54 -17.57 -7.28
CA THR A 210 11.42 -18.52 -7.41
C THR A 210 11.38 -19.24 -8.76
N GLU A 211 12.12 -18.76 -9.74
CA GLU A 211 12.41 -19.44 -11.02
C GLU A 211 13.62 -20.37 -10.89
#